data_8bf95f9162ee27ebb92855481d18a34e
#
_entry.id   8bf95f9162ee27ebb92855481d18a34e
#
_cell.length_a   1.000
_cell.length_b   1.000
_cell.length_c   1.000
_cell.angle_alpha   90.00
_cell.angle_beta   90.00
_cell.angle_gamma   90.00
#
_symmetry.space_group_name_H-M   'P 1'
#
loop_
_entity.id
_entity.type
_entity.pdbx_description
1 polymer ?
#
loop_
_entity_poly.entity_id
_entity_poly.type
_entity_poly.pdbx_seq_one_letter_code
_entity_poly.pdbx_strand_id
1 'polypeptide(L)'
;MIQNICPGAVAALAIALATVPAVAWEPNKPVEIVVAAGAGGASDQMARMMQAAIQKNNLMKQPMVVSLKGGASGAEALIYMKSNEGDPNKVLIAYSLIYMLPLSAKIPFNWRDLTPVSVIALDEFVLWVNTQLPYKTVKEFTDAAKSAAPPLKMGGTGSRREDHVLTVFLEKKTGAKFAYLPYKSGGEAATQLVGNHTASNVNNPSENLEVWRAGQVRALCVFDKERIEYKAKVTSDMSWNDIPTCKQEGLDIQYLMLRALFLPGKVTPEQTAFYVDLFKKLTQTAEYKDYMEKQALKPIFLTGNNMVKFLEEDDALNKNLMTEAGFVAN
;
A
#
# COMPACT_ATOMS: atom_id res chain seq x y z
N MET A 1 88.36 14.52 -31.83
CA MET A 1 87.40 13.40 -31.86
C MET A 1 86.35 13.69 -30.84
N ILE A 2 85.21 14.14 -31.29
CA ILE A 2 84.03 14.39 -30.43
C ILE A 2 82.89 13.49 -30.96
N GLN A 3 82.49 12.48 -30.18
CA GLN A 3 81.45 11.57 -30.51
C GLN A 3 80.09 12.24 -30.19
N ASN A 4 79.23 12.31 -31.19
CA ASN A 4 77.83 12.71 -31.06
C ASN A 4 77.00 11.55 -30.47
N ILE A 5 76.36 11.81 -29.33
CA ILE A 5 75.39 10.93 -28.69
C ILE A 5 74.01 11.40 -29.19
N CYS A 6 73.28 10.53 -29.93
CA CYS A 6 71.87 10.72 -30.31
C CYS A 6 70.96 10.51 -29.06
N PRO A 7 69.97 11.37 -28.83
CA PRO A 7 68.94 11.11 -27.82
C PRO A 7 67.87 10.17 -28.42
N GLY A 8 67.70 9.02 -27.80
CA GLY A 8 66.62 8.09 -28.11
C GLY A 8 65.24 8.64 -27.75
N ALA A 9 64.36 8.63 -28.72
CA ALA A 9 62.96 9.00 -28.53
C ALA A 9 62.21 7.86 -27.78
N VAL A 10 61.76 8.15 -26.55
CA VAL A 10 60.85 7.30 -25.77
C VAL A 10 59.42 7.58 -26.27
N ALA A 11 58.90 6.68 -27.07
CA ALA A 11 57.49 6.72 -27.49
C ALA A 11 56.60 6.28 -26.31
N ALA A 12 55.90 7.22 -25.65
CA ALA A 12 54.85 6.92 -24.63
C ALA A 12 53.62 6.40 -25.34
N LEU A 13 53.33 5.08 -25.18
CA LEU A 13 52.13 4.43 -25.67
C LEU A 13 50.98 4.79 -24.71
N ALA A 14 50.14 5.79 -25.09
CA ALA A 14 48.92 6.13 -24.36
C ALA A 14 47.86 5.03 -24.63
N ILE A 15 47.65 4.14 -23.67
CA ILE A 15 46.54 3.18 -23.70
C ILE A 15 45.25 3.96 -23.41
N ALA A 16 44.47 4.28 -24.43
CA ALA A 16 43.12 4.78 -24.31
C ALA A 16 42.23 3.64 -23.75
N LEU A 17 41.95 3.69 -22.46
CA LEU A 17 40.89 2.88 -21.85
C LEU A 17 39.56 3.32 -22.45
N ALA A 18 39.09 2.59 -23.47
CA ALA A 18 37.74 2.74 -23.96
C ALA A 18 36.78 2.30 -22.82
N THR A 19 36.17 3.27 -22.17
CA THR A 19 35.03 3.01 -21.25
C THR A 19 33.87 2.49 -22.09
N VAL A 20 33.74 1.17 -22.18
CA VAL A 20 32.52 0.53 -22.71
C VAL A 20 31.39 1.02 -21.81
N PRO A 21 30.36 1.70 -22.34
CA PRO A 21 29.20 2.05 -21.51
C PRO A 21 28.63 0.75 -20.94
N ALA A 22 28.62 0.62 -19.62
CA ALA A 22 27.95 -0.50 -18.98
C ALA A 22 26.48 -0.46 -19.44
N VAL A 23 26.04 -1.44 -20.20
CA VAL A 23 24.64 -1.57 -20.59
C VAL A 23 23.87 -1.70 -19.29
N ALA A 24 23.09 -0.67 -18.95
CA ALA A 24 22.26 -0.69 -17.76
C ALA A 24 21.35 -1.93 -17.84
N TRP A 25 21.29 -2.70 -16.76
CA TRP A 25 20.43 -3.87 -16.69
C TRP A 25 18.96 -3.51 -16.97
N GLU A 26 18.27 -4.32 -17.74
CA GLU A 26 16.84 -4.23 -18.03
C GLU A 26 16.26 -5.64 -18.10
N PRO A 27 14.99 -5.87 -17.68
CA PRO A 27 14.35 -7.17 -17.84
C PRO A 27 14.38 -7.64 -19.28
N ASN A 28 14.69 -8.93 -19.49
CA ASN A 28 14.71 -9.57 -20.81
C ASN A 28 13.51 -10.50 -21.06
N LYS A 29 12.61 -10.63 -20.09
CA LYS A 29 11.34 -11.37 -20.14
C LYS A 29 10.24 -10.60 -19.41
N PRO A 30 8.94 -10.96 -19.59
CA PRO A 30 7.84 -10.33 -18.88
C PRO A 30 8.05 -10.28 -17.37
N VAL A 31 7.66 -9.18 -16.74
CA VAL A 31 7.77 -8.95 -15.30
C VAL A 31 6.42 -9.21 -14.65
N GLU A 32 6.39 -10.10 -13.66
CA GLU A 32 5.20 -10.43 -12.90
C GLU A 32 5.00 -9.41 -11.76
N ILE A 33 3.86 -8.70 -11.74
CA ILE A 33 3.42 -7.92 -10.56
C ILE A 33 2.61 -8.86 -9.68
N VAL A 34 3.18 -9.28 -8.58
CA VAL A 34 2.56 -10.17 -7.60
C VAL A 34 1.70 -9.34 -6.65
N VAL A 35 0.43 -9.74 -6.49
CA VAL A 35 -0.55 -9.09 -5.64
C VAL A 35 -1.02 -10.07 -4.57
N ALA A 36 -0.82 -9.73 -3.30
CA ALA A 36 -1.20 -10.55 -2.15
C ALA A 36 -2.70 -10.43 -1.79
N ALA A 37 -3.56 -10.30 -2.81
CA ALA A 37 -5.00 -10.09 -2.64
C ALA A 37 -5.77 -10.72 -3.81
N GLY A 38 -7.10 -10.76 -3.68
CA GLY A 38 -8.01 -11.15 -4.75
C GLY A 38 -8.30 -10.02 -5.75
N ALA A 39 -9.00 -10.36 -6.83
CA ALA A 39 -9.39 -9.41 -7.87
C ALA A 39 -10.28 -8.28 -7.32
N GLY A 40 -10.12 -7.07 -7.86
CA GLY A 40 -10.92 -5.90 -7.55
C GLY A 40 -10.58 -5.19 -6.23
N GLY A 41 -9.67 -5.72 -5.41
CA GLY A 41 -9.16 -5.04 -4.23
C GLY A 41 -8.20 -3.89 -4.58
N ALA A 42 -7.93 -2.98 -3.64
CA ALA A 42 -7.13 -1.79 -3.88
C ALA A 42 -5.72 -2.10 -4.45
N SER A 43 -5.06 -3.17 -3.99
CA SER A 43 -3.75 -3.58 -4.53
C SER A 43 -3.83 -4.11 -5.96
N ASP A 44 -4.91 -4.83 -6.34
CA ASP A 44 -5.12 -5.29 -7.73
C ASP A 44 -5.38 -4.09 -8.65
N GLN A 45 -6.22 -3.15 -8.23
CA GLN A 45 -6.50 -1.93 -8.99
C GLN A 45 -5.21 -1.12 -9.22
N MET A 46 -4.38 -0.93 -8.18
CA MET A 46 -3.10 -0.23 -8.30
C MET A 46 -2.12 -0.97 -9.23
N ALA A 47 -2.01 -2.29 -9.11
CA ALA A 47 -1.15 -3.09 -9.98
C ALA A 47 -1.55 -2.97 -11.47
N ARG A 48 -2.86 -2.97 -11.77
CA ARG A 48 -3.38 -2.77 -13.14
C ARG A 48 -3.15 -1.36 -13.66
N MET A 49 -3.30 -0.34 -12.81
CA MET A 49 -2.95 1.04 -13.17
C MET A 49 -1.47 1.14 -13.51
N MET A 50 -0.58 0.57 -12.68
CA MET A 50 0.87 0.56 -12.92
C MET A 50 1.21 -0.17 -14.23
N GLN A 51 0.64 -1.34 -14.47
CA GLN A 51 0.79 -2.10 -15.73
C GLN A 51 0.41 -1.23 -16.93
N ALA A 52 -0.77 -0.62 -16.91
CA ALA A 52 -1.29 0.19 -18.00
C ALA A 52 -0.45 1.47 -18.22
N ALA A 53 -0.07 2.17 -17.15
CA ALA A 53 0.72 3.40 -17.23
C ALA A 53 2.15 3.13 -17.74
N ILE A 54 2.80 2.06 -17.29
CA ILE A 54 4.14 1.65 -17.75
C ILE A 54 4.09 1.31 -19.24
N GLN A 55 3.09 0.55 -19.68
CA GLN A 55 2.92 0.20 -21.09
C GLN A 55 2.62 1.42 -21.96
N LYS A 56 1.66 2.26 -21.56
CA LYS A 56 1.25 3.45 -22.33
C LYS A 56 2.39 4.46 -22.51
N ASN A 57 3.22 4.63 -21.49
CA ASN A 57 4.33 5.58 -21.50
C ASN A 57 5.67 4.95 -21.96
N ASN A 58 5.68 3.70 -22.40
CA ASN A 58 6.88 2.97 -22.84
C ASN A 58 8.03 3.03 -21.83
N LEU A 59 7.72 2.91 -20.52
CA LEU A 59 8.71 3.04 -19.47
C LEU A 59 9.62 1.81 -19.33
N MET A 60 9.21 0.66 -19.87
CA MET A 60 9.95 -0.61 -19.88
C MET A 60 9.64 -1.36 -21.18
N LYS A 61 10.63 -2.05 -21.75
CA LYS A 61 10.46 -2.83 -23.00
C LYS A 61 9.62 -4.08 -22.82
N GLN A 62 9.85 -4.78 -21.71
CA GLN A 62 9.10 -5.99 -21.40
C GLN A 62 7.75 -5.65 -20.75
N PRO A 63 6.68 -6.40 -21.04
CA PRO A 63 5.39 -6.15 -20.41
C PRO A 63 5.41 -6.54 -18.93
N MET A 64 4.66 -5.78 -18.13
CA MET A 64 4.28 -6.23 -16.79
C MET A 64 2.98 -7.04 -16.85
N VAL A 65 2.87 -8.09 -16.03
CA VAL A 65 1.70 -8.98 -15.97
C VAL A 65 1.24 -9.10 -14.52
N VAL A 66 -0.01 -8.75 -14.25
CA VAL A 66 -0.58 -8.84 -12.90
C VAL A 66 -0.89 -10.30 -12.56
N SER A 67 -0.38 -10.76 -11.41
CA SER A 67 -0.56 -12.11 -10.87
C SER A 67 -1.14 -12.05 -9.47
N LEU A 68 -2.37 -12.53 -9.32
CA LEU A 68 -3.09 -12.54 -8.04
C LEU A 68 -2.72 -13.79 -7.24
N LYS A 69 -2.17 -13.61 -6.05
CA LYS A 69 -1.77 -14.68 -5.12
C LYS A 69 -2.33 -14.41 -3.73
N GLY A 70 -3.66 -14.34 -3.65
CA GLY A 70 -4.41 -14.03 -2.42
C GLY A 70 -4.65 -15.23 -1.50
N GLY A 71 -4.16 -16.43 -1.84
CA GLY A 71 -4.37 -17.64 -1.07
C GLY A 71 -3.85 -17.52 0.37
N ALA A 72 -4.53 -18.22 1.31
CA ALA A 72 -4.21 -18.20 2.75
C ALA A 72 -4.07 -16.76 3.31
N SER A 73 -5.03 -15.87 2.98
CA SER A 73 -5.04 -14.45 3.39
C SER A 73 -3.82 -13.66 2.90
N GLY A 74 -3.21 -14.05 1.76
CA GLY A 74 -2.06 -13.40 1.16
C GLY A 74 -0.71 -14.05 1.48
N ALA A 75 -0.67 -15.09 2.35
CA ALA A 75 0.56 -15.83 2.65
C ALA A 75 1.17 -16.46 1.39
N GLU A 76 0.34 -16.90 0.43
CA GLU A 76 0.79 -17.43 -0.85
C GLU A 76 1.76 -16.47 -1.56
N ALA A 77 1.42 -15.18 -1.68
CA ALA A 77 2.27 -14.21 -2.33
C ALA A 77 3.60 -14.01 -1.58
N LEU A 78 3.56 -13.93 -0.24
CA LEU A 78 4.75 -13.70 0.57
C LEU A 78 5.73 -14.88 0.46
N ILE A 79 5.23 -16.10 0.58
CA ILE A 79 6.06 -17.32 0.44
C ILE A 79 6.55 -17.50 -1.00
N TYR A 80 5.68 -17.18 -2.00
CA TYR A 80 6.08 -17.20 -3.39
C TYR A 80 7.25 -16.26 -3.67
N MET A 81 7.19 -15.02 -3.20
CA MET A 81 8.29 -14.06 -3.38
C MET A 81 9.57 -14.52 -2.69
N LYS A 82 9.47 -15.01 -1.45
CA LYS A 82 10.61 -15.56 -0.70
C LYS A 82 11.25 -16.77 -1.41
N SER A 83 10.44 -17.64 -2.00
CA SER A 83 10.92 -18.85 -2.69
C SER A 83 11.56 -18.56 -4.07
N ASN A 84 11.42 -17.33 -4.57
CA ASN A 84 11.99 -16.91 -5.86
C ASN A 84 13.18 -15.96 -5.69
N GLU A 85 14.01 -16.18 -4.65
CA GLU A 85 15.24 -15.40 -4.45
C GLU A 85 16.08 -15.30 -5.73
N GLY A 86 16.61 -14.10 -6.01
CA GLY A 86 17.46 -13.84 -7.19
C GLY A 86 16.69 -13.64 -8.50
N ASP A 87 15.35 -13.84 -8.56
CA ASP A 87 14.59 -13.57 -9.78
C ASP A 87 14.14 -12.11 -9.87
N PRO A 88 14.78 -11.26 -10.70
CA PRO A 88 14.44 -9.84 -10.80
C PRO A 88 13.17 -9.58 -11.63
N ASN A 89 12.52 -10.61 -12.18
CA ASN A 89 11.33 -10.45 -13.01
C ASN A 89 10.03 -10.63 -12.20
N LYS A 90 10.10 -10.41 -10.90
CA LYS A 90 8.94 -10.41 -9.99
C LYS A 90 8.97 -9.16 -9.12
N VAL A 91 7.85 -8.47 -9.05
CA VAL A 91 7.64 -7.29 -8.21
C VAL A 91 6.43 -7.53 -7.35
N LEU A 92 6.58 -7.51 -6.02
CA LEU A 92 5.46 -7.56 -5.09
C LEU A 92 4.94 -6.15 -4.85
N ILE A 93 3.63 -5.94 -5.02
CA ILE A 93 2.96 -4.80 -4.41
C ILE A 93 2.54 -5.19 -3.00
N ALA A 94 3.14 -4.54 -2.01
CA ALA A 94 2.98 -4.84 -0.60
C ALA A 94 2.20 -3.75 0.13
N TYR A 95 1.57 -4.14 1.24
CA TYR A 95 0.90 -3.30 2.22
C TYR A 95 1.18 -3.88 3.63
N SER A 96 0.57 -3.38 4.69
CA SER A 96 0.89 -3.78 6.08
C SER A 96 0.79 -5.29 6.36
N LEU A 97 0.20 -6.04 5.43
CA LEU A 97 0.19 -7.51 5.46
C LEU A 97 1.59 -8.12 5.70
N ILE A 98 2.66 -7.50 5.16
CA ILE A 98 4.05 -7.99 5.30
C ILE A 98 4.52 -8.03 6.76
N TYR A 99 3.86 -7.27 7.64
CA TYR A 99 4.10 -7.23 9.10
C TYR A 99 3.04 -8.04 9.85
N MET A 100 1.76 -7.79 9.55
CA MET A 100 0.64 -8.30 10.34
C MET A 100 0.45 -9.82 10.18
N LEU A 101 0.62 -10.35 8.98
CA LEU A 101 0.39 -11.78 8.74
C LEU A 101 1.42 -12.68 9.44
N PRO A 102 2.73 -12.40 9.41
CA PRO A 102 3.70 -13.15 10.19
C PRO A 102 3.42 -13.14 11.69
N LEU A 103 2.93 -12.01 12.22
CA LEU A 103 2.58 -11.87 13.64
C LEU A 103 1.33 -12.68 14.01
N SER A 104 0.30 -12.68 13.16
CA SER A 104 -0.99 -13.30 13.47
C SER A 104 -1.08 -14.77 13.11
N ALA A 105 -0.29 -15.26 12.15
CA ALA A 105 -0.36 -16.63 11.60
C ALA A 105 0.96 -17.41 11.68
N LYS A 106 2.03 -16.84 12.27
CA LYS A 106 3.35 -17.48 12.41
C LYS A 106 3.90 -18.07 11.11
N ILE A 107 3.68 -17.41 9.97
CA ILE A 107 4.28 -17.84 8.71
C ILE A 107 5.80 -17.60 8.71
N PRO A 108 6.61 -18.44 8.04
CA PRO A 108 8.07 -18.32 8.00
C PRO A 108 8.51 -17.23 7.02
N PHE A 109 8.08 -16.00 7.25
CA PHE A 109 8.34 -14.83 6.42
C PHE A 109 8.67 -13.60 7.27
N ASN A 110 9.63 -12.82 6.78
CA ASN A 110 9.93 -11.48 7.27
C ASN A 110 10.08 -10.57 6.05
N TRP A 111 9.68 -9.30 6.12
CA TRP A 111 9.83 -8.38 5.00
C TRP A 111 11.30 -8.20 4.58
N ARG A 112 12.25 -8.45 5.47
CA ARG A 112 13.71 -8.46 5.19
C ARG A 112 14.16 -9.64 4.33
N ASP A 113 13.30 -10.64 4.09
CA ASP A 113 13.52 -11.69 3.09
C ASP A 113 13.44 -11.15 1.66
N LEU A 114 12.94 -9.93 1.48
CA LEU A 114 12.75 -9.26 0.19
C LEU A 114 13.71 -8.08 0.05
N THR A 115 13.89 -7.62 -1.19
CA THR A 115 14.66 -6.41 -1.51
C THR A 115 13.71 -5.22 -1.65
N PRO A 116 13.76 -4.20 -0.77
CA PRO A 116 12.95 -3.00 -0.88
C PRO A 116 13.30 -2.19 -2.14
N VAL A 117 12.28 -1.70 -2.87
CA VAL A 117 12.43 -0.86 -4.07
C VAL A 117 11.97 0.56 -3.81
N SER A 118 10.67 0.72 -3.52
CA SER A 118 10.11 2.04 -3.20
C SER A 118 8.80 1.92 -2.41
N VAL A 119 8.54 2.89 -1.52
CA VAL A 119 7.18 3.22 -1.08
C VAL A 119 6.64 4.22 -2.08
N ILE A 120 5.47 3.98 -2.64
CA ILE A 120 4.90 4.80 -3.72
C ILE A 120 3.64 5.56 -3.32
N ALA A 121 2.96 5.13 -2.26
CA ALA A 121 1.78 5.79 -1.71
C ALA A 121 1.58 5.41 -0.25
N LEU A 122 0.82 6.24 0.48
CA LEU A 122 0.16 5.85 1.72
C LEU A 122 -1.34 5.82 1.46
N ASP A 123 -2.03 4.85 2.03
CA ASP A 123 -3.45 4.64 1.83
C ASP A 123 -4.20 4.95 3.13
N GLU A 124 -5.23 5.74 2.98
CA GLU A 124 -6.07 6.23 4.08
C GLU A 124 -7.08 5.16 4.49
N PHE A 125 -7.58 5.29 5.72
CA PHE A 125 -8.79 4.60 6.17
C PHE A 125 -9.85 5.61 6.58
N VAL A 126 -11.10 5.27 6.33
CA VAL A 126 -12.25 6.10 6.67
C VAL A 126 -13.26 5.25 7.44
N LEU A 127 -13.88 5.83 8.46
CA LEU A 127 -15.04 5.26 9.12
C LEU A 127 -16.31 5.62 8.35
N TRP A 128 -16.99 4.61 7.85
CA TRP A 128 -18.19 4.76 7.03
C TRP A 128 -19.43 4.21 7.74
N VAL A 129 -20.56 4.84 7.50
CA VAL A 129 -21.88 4.35 7.94
C VAL A 129 -22.86 4.35 6.78
N ASN A 130 -23.90 3.49 6.86
CA ASN A 130 -25.00 3.52 5.91
C ASN A 130 -25.84 4.79 6.10
N THR A 131 -26.19 5.49 5.01
CA THR A 131 -26.96 6.75 5.07
C THR A 131 -28.40 6.59 5.56
N GLN A 132 -28.94 5.36 5.54
CA GLN A 132 -30.26 5.05 6.14
C GLN A 132 -30.24 5.08 7.68
N LEU A 133 -29.02 5.05 8.28
CA LEU A 133 -28.86 5.16 9.72
C LEU A 133 -28.76 6.64 10.14
N PRO A 134 -29.21 7.00 11.35
CA PRO A 134 -29.32 8.40 11.75
C PRO A 134 -27.99 9.08 12.09
N TYR A 135 -26.88 8.32 12.09
CA TYR A 135 -25.57 8.79 12.53
C TYR A 135 -24.92 9.74 11.52
N LYS A 136 -24.60 10.95 11.93
CA LYS A 136 -23.95 11.99 11.12
C LYS A 136 -22.54 12.31 11.59
N THR A 137 -22.19 11.95 12.83
CA THR A 137 -20.90 12.21 13.46
C THR A 137 -20.34 10.94 14.09
N VAL A 138 -19.03 10.93 14.34
CA VAL A 138 -18.35 9.84 15.08
C VAL A 138 -18.99 9.65 16.46
N LYS A 139 -19.28 10.78 17.14
CA LYS A 139 -19.89 10.76 18.48
C LYS A 139 -21.27 10.09 18.48
N GLU A 140 -22.16 10.49 17.58
CA GLU A 140 -23.50 9.88 17.48
C GLU A 140 -23.41 8.36 17.23
N PHE A 141 -22.54 7.95 16.32
CA PHE A 141 -22.33 6.54 15.98
C PHE A 141 -21.79 5.75 17.18
N THR A 142 -20.73 6.25 17.83
CA THR A 142 -20.10 5.54 18.95
C THR A 142 -20.97 5.53 20.20
N ASP A 143 -21.73 6.59 20.48
CA ASP A 143 -22.68 6.61 21.61
C ASP A 143 -23.83 5.61 21.40
N ALA A 144 -24.34 5.50 20.18
CA ALA A 144 -25.31 4.47 19.84
C ALA A 144 -24.72 3.06 20.00
N ALA A 145 -23.47 2.85 19.57
CA ALA A 145 -22.80 1.55 19.68
C ALA A 145 -22.54 1.12 21.14
N LYS A 146 -22.34 2.07 22.08
CA LYS A 146 -22.18 1.77 23.52
C LYS A 146 -23.42 1.12 24.13
N SER A 147 -24.60 1.53 23.69
CA SER A 147 -25.88 1.07 24.23
C SER A 147 -26.57 -0.01 23.39
N ALA A 148 -26.02 -0.33 22.23
CA ALA A 148 -26.62 -1.30 21.31
C ALA A 148 -26.61 -2.74 21.87
N ALA A 149 -27.76 -3.38 21.91
CA ALA A 149 -27.93 -4.79 22.26
C ALA A 149 -28.85 -5.46 21.23
N PRO A 150 -28.35 -6.33 20.34
CA PRO A 150 -26.95 -6.79 20.22
C PRO A 150 -26.02 -5.69 19.72
N PRO A 151 -24.68 -5.86 19.87
CA PRO A 151 -23.70 -4.92 19.37
C PRO A 151 -23.85 -4.61 17.88
N LEU A 152 -23.62 -3.35 17.49
CA LEU A 152 -23.64 -2.96 16.07
C LEU A 152 -22.58 -3.74 15.28
N LYS A 153 -22.95 -4.18 14.08
CA LYS A 153 -22.04 -4.91 13.19
C LYS A 153 -21.11 -3.94 12.48
N MET A 154 -19.80 -4.19 12.56
CA MET A 154 -18.74 -3.49 11.86
C MET A 154 -18.14 -4.40 10.80
N GLY A 155 -18.20 -4.01 9.53
CA GLY A 155 -17.56 -4.74 8.44
C GLY A 155 -16.12 -4.31 8.22
N GLY A 156 -15.29 -5.19 7.65
CA GLY A 156 -13.94 -4.87 7.20
C GLY A 156 -13.28 -6.04 6.50
N THR A 157 -12.10 -5.81 5.91
CA THR A 157 -11.35 -6.81 5.14
C THR A 157 -10.56 -7.72 6.07
N GLY A 158 -10.87 -9.01 6.04
CA GLY A 158 -10.12 -10.03 6.78
C GLY A 158 -10.26 -9.92 8.30
N SER A 159 -9.61 -10.83 8.99
CA SER A 159 -9.56 -10.86 10.45
C SER A 159 -8.14 -10.60 10.94
N ARG A 160 -8.00 -9.85 12.05
CA ARG A 160 -6.71 -9.47 12.64
C ARG A 160 -5.81 -8.69 11.69
N ARG A 161 -6.43 -7.85 10.84
CA ARG A 161 -5.76 -6.97 9.90
C ARG A 161 -6.16 -5.52 10.18
N GLU A 162 -5.79 -4.61 9.31
CA GLU A 162 -5.90 -3.17 9.50
C GLU A 162 -7.28 -2.73 9.98
N ASP A 163 -8.33 -3.12 9.27
CA ASP A 163 -9.73 -2.75 9.57
C ASP A 163 -10.16 -3.26 10.95
N HIS A 164 -9.77 -4.50 11.29
CA HIS A 164 -10.08 -5.08 12.60
C HIS A 164 -9.28 -4.42 13.72
N VAL A 165 -8.01 -4.09 13.48
CA VAL A 165 -7.17 -3.34 14.43
C VAL A 165 -7.79 -1.99 14.71
N LEU A 166 -8.17 -1.22 13.68
CA LEU A 166 -8.83 0.08 13.82
C LEU A 166 -10.16 -0.03 14.55
N THR A 167 -10.95 -1.09 14.30
CA THR A 167 -12.19 -1.37 15.05
C THR A 167 -11.90 -1.57 16.53
N VAL A 168 -10.88 -2.35 16.90
CA VAL A 168 -10.49 -2.56 18.31
C VAL A 168 -10.02 -1.25 18.96
N PHE A 169 -9.28 -0.41 18.24
CA PHE A 169 -8.88 0.90 18.76
C PHE A 169 -10.06 1.85 18.94
N LEU A 170 -11.02 1.83 18.01
CA LEU A 170 -12.28 2.56 18.16
C LEU A 170 -13.03 2.12 19.43
N GLU A 171 -13.14 0.81 19.68
CA GLU A 171 -13.74 0.27 20.92
C GLU A 171 -13.01 0.76 22.18
N LYS A 172 -11.68 0.65 22.18
CA LYS A 172 -10.85 1.04 23.34
C LYS A 172 -10.97 2.54 23.66
N LYS A 173 -10.95 3.38 22.64
CA LYS A 173 -10.98 4.85 22.80
C LYS A 173 -12.37 5.37 23.18
N THR A 174 -13.43 4.71 22.74
CA THR A 174 -14.80 5.19 22.91
C THR A 174 -15.60 4.42 23.96
N GLY A 175 -15.21 3.19 24.29
CA GLY A 175 -16.01 2.26 25.09
C GLY A 175 -17.18 1.61 24.32
N ALA A 176 -17.33 1.90 23.03
CA ALA A 176 -18.26 1.19 22.15
C ALA A 176 -17.91 -0.28 22.03
N LYS A 177 -18.86 -1.12 21.57
CA LYS A 177 -18.64 -2.52 21.25
C LYS A 177 -19.24 -2.83 19.90
N PHE A 178 -18.47 -3.59 19.08
CA PHE A 178 -18.88 -3.99 17.75
C PHE A 178 -18.82 -5.50 17.58
N ALA A 179 -19.74 -6.04 16.80
CA ALA A 179 -19.61 -7.37 16.22
C ALA A 179 -18.85 -7.26 14.90
N TYR A 180 -17.52 -7.47 14.92
CA TYR A 180 -16.72 -7.38 13.71
C TYR A 180 -16.98 -8.54 12.75
N LEU A 181 -17.28 -8.24 11.48
CA LEU A 181 -17.55 -9.21 10.42
C LEU A 181 -16.45 -9.08 9.34
N PRO A 182 -15.56 -10.08 9.23
CA PRO A 182 -14.52 -10.09 8.20
C PRO A 182 -15.08 -10.50 6.84
N TYR A 183 -14.75 -9.73 5.80
CA TYR A 183 -15.06 -10.03 4.41
C TYR A 183 -13.77 -10.27 3.60
N LYS A 184 -13.90 -10.80 2.37
CA LYS A 184 -12.74 -11.13 1.52
C LYS A 184 -12.08 -9.90 0.91
N SER A 185 -12.81 -8.79 0.80
CA SER A 185 -12.33 -7.51 0.26
C SER A 185 -13.14 -6.34 0.80
N GLY A 186 -12.59 -5.13 0.73
CA GLY A 186 -13.34 -3.93 1.12
C GLY A 186 -14.52 -3.62 0.21
N GLY A 187 -14.46 -3.99 -1.07
CA GLY A 187 -15.61 -3.88 -1.95
C GLY A 187 -16.77 -4.79 -1.52
N GLU A 188 -16.48 -5.99 -1.01
CA GLU A 188 -17.51 -6.85 -0.39
C GLU A 188 -18.06 -6.21 0.89
N ALA A 189 -17.18 -5.69 1.75
CA ALA A 189 -17.60 -4.97 2.96
C ALA A 189 -18.46 -3.74 2.64
N ALA A 190 -18.13 -2.98 1.58
CA ALA A 190 -18.94 -1.87 1.09
C ALA A 190 -20.34 -2.33 0.63
N THR A 191 -20.43 -3.43 -0.10
CA THR A 191 -21.70 -4.02 -0.54
C THR A 191 -22.58 -4.44 0.66
N GLN A 192 -21.98 -5.06 1.68
CA GLN A 192 -22.68 -5.44 2.90
C GLN A 192 -23.16 -4.23 3.71
N LEU A 193 -22.39 -3.14 3.70
CA LEU A 193 -22.78 -1.87 4.33
C LEU A 193 -24.01 -1.26 3.62
N VAL A 194 -23.99 -1.19 2.28
CA VAL A 194 -25.13 -0.71 1.48
C VAL A 194 -26.39 -1.56 1.73
N GLY A 195 -26.23 -2.88 1.80
CA GLY A 195 -27.34 -3.82 2.07
C GLY A 195 -27.83 -3.82 3.52
N ASN A 196 -27.33 -2.93 4.40
CA ASN A 196 -27.68 -2.89 5.84
C ASN A 196 -27.37 -4.19 6.61
N HIS A 197 -26.49 -5.04 6.07
CA HIS A 197 -26.00 -6.23 6.78
C HIS A 197 -24.97 -5.88 7.86
N THR A 198 -24.31 -4.71 7.71
CA THR A 198 -23.47 -4.05 8.72
C THR A 198 -23.95 -2.61 8.91
N ALA A 199 -23.74 -2.04 10.11
CA ALA A 199 -24.07 -0.65 10.39
C ALA A 199 -22.96 0.31 9.89
N SER A 200 -21.74 -0.20 9.83
CA SER A 200 -20.53 0.56 9.48
C SER A 200 -19.47 -0.35 8.89
N ASN A 201 -18.47 0.25 8.26
CA ASN A 201 -17.20 -0.38 7.99
C ASN A 201 -16.03 0.61 8.22
N VAL A 202 -14.84 0.05 8.45
CA VAL A 202 -13.58 0.75 8.28
C VAL A 202 -13.01 0.27 6.95
N ASN A 203 -12.79 1.18 6.02
CA ASN A 203 -12.41 0.81 4.66
C ASN A 203 -11.57 1.90 4.02
N ASN A 204 -10.72 1.52 3.07
CA ASN A 204 -9.99 2.51 2.27
C ASN A 204 -10.98 3.36 1.44
N PRO A 205 -10.67 4.64 1.14
CA PRO A 205 -11.52 5.51 0.35
C PRO A 205 -11.96 4.89 -0.99
N SER A 206 -11.02 4.30 -1.71
CA SER A 206 -11.24 3.68 -3.03
C SER A 206 -12.33 2.61 -3.04
N GLU A 207 -12.45 1.86 -1.96
CA GLU A 207 -13.36 0.71 -1.86
C GLU A 207 -14.80 1.11 -1.60
N ASN A 208 -15.03 2.31 -1.06
CA ASN A 208 -16.36 2.89 -0.85
C ASN A 208 -16.71 4.01 -1.85
N LEU A 209 -15.83 4.36 -2.79
CA LEU A 209 -15.96 5.50 -3.68
C LEU A 209 -17.31 5.54 -4.43
N GLU A 210 -17.66 4.44 -5.10
CA GLU A 210 -18.86 4.41 -5.95
C GLU A 210 -20.16 4.45 -5.13
N VAL A 211 -20.19 3.76 -3.98
CA VAL A 211 -21.35 3.77 -3.09
C VAL A 211 -21.48 5.11 -2.34
N TRP A 212 -20.37 5.82 -2.12
CA TRP A 212 -20.38 7.19 -1.59
C TRP A 212 -20.90 8.19 -2.63
N ARG A 213 -20.44 8.09 -3.89
CA ARG A 213 -20.98 8.87 -5.02
C ARG A 213 -22.49 8.68 -5.19
N ALA A 214 -22.97 7.47 -5.00
CA ALA A 214 -24.39 7.14 -5.04
C ALA A 214 -25.19 7.61 -3.81
N GLY A 215 -24.53 8.23 -2.81
CA GLY A 215 -25.20 8.70 -1.58
C GLY A 215 -25.68 7.60 -0.64
N GLN A 216 -25.17 6.36 -0.81
CA GLN A 216 -25.59 5.20 -0.04
C GLN A 216 -24.84 5.03 1.28
N VAL A 217 -23.65 5.61 1.37
CA VAL A 217 -22.82 5.62 2.58
C VAL A 217 -22.37 7.06 2.91
N ARG A 218 -22.05 7.29 4.17
CA ARG A 218 -21.52 8.55 4.69
C ARG A 218 -20.16 8.30 5.33
N ALA A 219 -19.17 9.13 4.96
CA ALA A 219 -17.89 9.22 5.66
C ALA A 219 -18.07 10.00 6.96
N LEU A 220 -17.64 9.44 8.07
CA LEU A 220 -17.66 10.10 9.38
C LEU A 220 -16.32 10.76 9.71
N CYS A 221 -15.21 10.08 9.48
CA CYS A 221 -13.88 10.64 9.66
C CYS A 221 -12.81 9.82 8.93
N VAL A 222 -11.67 10.47 8.62
CA VAL A 222 -10.46 9.82 8.12
C VAL A 222 -9.45 9.60 9.26
N PHE A 223 -8.78 8.45 9.27
CA PHE A 223 -7.81 8.07 10.30
C PHE A 223 -6.40 8.63 10.02
N ASP A 224 -6.30 9.88 9.58
CA ASP A 224 -5.02 10.58 9.46
C ASP A 224 -4.98 11.81 10.39
N LYS A 225 -3.77 12.32 10.62
CA LYS A 225 -3.54 13.59 11.36
C LYS A 225 -4.04 14.81 10.59
N GLU A 226 -4.12 14.71 9.27
CA GLU A 226 -4.54 15.75 8.33
C GLU A 226 -5.72 15.26 7.49
N ARG A 227 -6.53 16.19 6.96
CA ARG A 227 -7.57 15.84 5.99
C ARG A 227 -6.94 15.42 4.68
N ILE A 228 -7.61 14.53 3.95
CA ILE A 228 -7.24 14.18 2.59
C ILE A 228 -7.14 15.45 1.74
N GLU A 229 -6.07 15.62 0.98
CA GLU A 229 -5.73 16.90 0.33
C GLU A 229 -6.61 17.25 -0.89
N TYR A 230 -7.29 16.27 -1.49
CA TYR A 230 -8.01 16.42 -2.76
C TYR A 230 -9.36 17.17 -2.60
N LYS A 231 -9.47 18.30 -3.28
CA LYS A 231 -10.62 19.24 -3.20
C LYS A 231 -11.61 19.13 -4.36
N ALA A 232 -11.29 18.35 -5.38
CA ALA A 232 -12.24 18.09 -6.46
C ALA A 232 -13.48 17.35 -5.91
N LYS A 233 -14.68 17.74 -6.36
CA LYS A 233 -15.92 17.11 -5.91
C LYS A 233 -15.97 15.65 -6.31
N VAL A 234 -16.26 14.80 -5.35
CA VAL A 234 -16.43 13.36 -5.49
C VAL A 234 -17.92 13.01 -5.53
N THR A 235 -18.70 13.59 -4.62
CA THR A 235 -20.17 13.55 -4.63
C THR A 235 -20.72 14.86 -5.20
N SER A 236 -22.05 15.03 -5.22
CA SER A 236 -22.68 16.28 -5.65
C SER A 236 -22.22 17.51 -4.86
N ASP A 237 -21.87 17.31 -3.57
CA ASP A 237 -21.63 18.39 -2.61
C ASP A 237 -20.30 18.26 -1.86
N MET A 238 -19.67 17.07 -1.81
CA MET A 238 -18.47 16.80 -1.03
C MET A 238 -17.27 16.41 -1.89
N SER A 239 -16.08 16.81 -1.43
CA SER A 239 -14.77 16.35 -1.84
C SER A 239 -14.16 15.43 -0.74
N TRP A 240 -13.05 14.78 -1.04
CA TRP A 240 -12.29 14.07 -0.02
C TRP A 240 -11.84 14.98 1.13
N ASN A 241 -11.47 16.23 0.84
CA ASN A 241 -11.01 17.22 1.83
C ASN A 241 -12.12 17.68 2.80
N ASP A 242 -13.38 17.48 2.46
CA ASP A 242 -14.50 17.84 3.31
C ASP A 242 -14.68 16.85 4.49
N ILE A 243 -14.13 15.62 4.39
CA ILE A 243 -14.18 14.62 5.46
C ILE A 243 -13.28 15.09 6.62
N PRO A 244 -13.80 15.22 7.87
CA PRO A 244 -12.98 15.59 9.01
C PRO A 244 -11.98 14.47 9.36
N THR A 245 -10.88 14.82 10.04
CA THR A 245 -10.05 13.79 10.67
C THR A 245 -10.77 13.21 11.89
N CYS A 246 -10.49 11.94 12.24
CA CYS A 246 -11.04 11.35 13.45
C CYS A 246 -10.64 12.14 14.70
N LYS A 247 -9.44 12.74 14.69
CA LYS A 247 -8.98 13.64 15.74
C LYS A 247 -9.85 14.91 15.88
N GLN A 248 -10.28 15.51 14.76
CA GLN A 248 -11.23 16.64 14.77
C GLN A 248 -12.60 16.24 15.34
N GLU A 249 -12.98 14.99 15.19
CA GLU A 249 -14.19 14.39 15.77
C GLU A 249 -13.99 13.88 17.22
N GLY A 250 -12.85 14.20 17.85
CA GLY A 250 -12.55 13.83 19.25
C GLY A 250 -11.98 12.42 19.43
N LEU A 251 -11.60 11.76 18.35
CA LEU A 251 -11.06 10.39 18.35
C LEU A 251 -9.60 10.39 17.89
N ASP A 252 -8.66 10.44 18.82
CA ASP A 252 -7.22 10.45 18.50
C ASP A 252 -6.74 9.03 18.15
N ILE A 253 -7.06 8.61 16.93
CA ILE A 253 -6.58 7.40 16.27
C ILE A 253 -6.04 7.81 14.91
N GLN A 254 -4.81 7.39 14.60
CA GLN A 254 -4.15 7.65 13.32
C GLN A 254 -3.56 6.35 12.77
N TYR A 255 -3.79 6.10 11.50
CA TYR A 255 -3.23 4.95 10.82
C TYR A 255 -3.22 5.19 9.31
N LEU A 256 -2.06 5.03 8.70
CA LEU A 256 -1.86 5.03 7.25
C LEU A 256 -1.22 3.71 6.83
N MET A 257 -1.71 3.12 5.77
CA MET A 257 -1.17 1.87 5.24
C MET A 257 -0.21 2.14 4.10
N LEU A 258 0.99 1.55 4.14
CA LEU A 258 1.93 1.68 3.04
C LEU A 258 1.43 0.99 1.77
N ARG A 259 1.80 1.56 0.60
CA ARG A 259 1.81 0.89 -0.70
C ARG A 259 3.25 0.87 -1.18
N ALA A 260 3.89 -0.28 -1.11
CA ALA A 260 5.32 -0.43 -1.36
C ALA A 260 5.61 -1.54 -2.35
N LEU A 261 6.76 -1.43 -3.00
CA LEU A 261 7.21 -2.37 -4.03
C LEU A 261 8.50 -3.05 -3.57
N PHE A 262 8.52 -4.37 -3.72
CA PHE A 262 9.65 -5.21 -3.37
C PHE A 262 10.00 -6.16 -4.50
N LEU A 263 11.28 -6.50 -4.60
CA LEU A 263 11.76 -7.63 -5.39
C LEU A 263 12.01 -8.83 -4.46
N PRO A 264 12.14 -10.06 -4.99
CA PRO A 264 12.69 -11.17 -4.24
C PRO A 264 14.03 -10.80 -3.61
N GLY A 265 14.40 -11.49 -2.54
CA GLY A 265 15.72 -11.33 -1.93
C GLY A 265 16.85 -11.68 -2.90
N LYS A 266 18.07 -11.18 -2.61
CA LYS A 266 19.30 -11.52 -3.36
C LYS A 266 19.34 -11.10 -4.83
N VAL A 267 18.51 -10.14 -5.25
CA VAL A 267 18.68 -9.46 -6.54
C VAL A 267 19.86 -8.48 -6.47
N THR A 268 20.44 -8.14 -7.64
CA THR A 268 21.62 -7.25 -7.66
C THR A 268 21.25 -5.77 -7.44
N PRO A 269 22.20 -4.92 -7.03
CA PRO A 269 21.99 -3.49 -6.92
C PRO A 269 21.54 -2.84 -8.24
N GLU A 270 22.08 -3.30 -9.38
CA GLU A 270 21.71 -2.78 -10.72
C GLU A 270 20.26 -3.12 -11.06
N GLN A 271 19.80 -4.32 -10.70
CA GLN A 271 18.41 -4.74 -10.89
C GLN A 271 17.47 -3.90 -10.02
N THR A 272 17.85 -3.66 -8.77
CA THR A 272 17.08 -2.80 -7.87
C THR A 272 17.02 -1.36 -8.39
N ALA A 273 18.16 -0.80 -8.84
CA ALA A 273 18.25 0.55 -9.37
C ALA A 273 17.36 0.77 -10.60
N PHE A 274 17.27 -0.24 -11.49
CA PHE A 274 16.35 -0.21 -12.63
C PHE A 274 14.91 0.01 -12.18
N TYR A 275 14.42 -0.79 -11.22
CA TYR A 275 13.04 -0.67 -10.73
C TYR A 275 12.80 0.63 -9.96
N VAL A 276 13.77 1.12 -9.19
CA VAL A 276 13.68 2.43 -8.54
C VAL A 276 13.47 3.53 -9.58
N ASP A 277 14.25 3.55 -10.67
CA ASP A 277 14.10 4.51 -11.76
C ASP A 277 12.76 4.35 -12.50
N LEU A 278 12.37 3.10 -12.81
CA LEU A 278 11.09 2.79 -13.45
C LEU A 278 9.91 3.36 -12.65
N PHE A 279 9.85 3.08 -11.35
CA PHE A 279 8.74 3.55 -10.51
C PHE A 279 8.82 5.05 -10.22
N LYS A 280 10.01 5.64 -10.16
CA LYS A 280 10.16 7.10 -10.13
C LYS A 280 9.57 7.75 -11.38
N LYS A 281 9.80 7.20 -12.57
CA LYS A 281 9.19 7.68 -13.82
C LYS A 281 7.68 7.46 -13.81
N LEU A 282 7.21 6.32 -13.33
CA LEU A 282 5.77 6.03 -13.19
C LEU A 282 5.07 7.11 -12.34
N THR A 283 5.64 7.53 -11.21
CA THR A 283 5.00 8.56 -10.34
C THR A 283 4.89 9.93 -11.00
N GLN A 284 5.58 10.17 -12.12
CA GLN A 284 5.48 11.42 -12.89
C GLN A 284 4.39 11.36 -13.98
N THR A 285 3.85 10.19 -14.30
CA THR A 285 2.83 10.02 -15.33
C THR A 285 1.49 10.64 -14.92
N ALA A 286 0.71 11.06 -15.92
CA ALA A 286 -0.63 11.59 -15.70
C ALA A 286 -1.57 10.52 -15.11
N GLU A 287 -1.43 9.26 -15.56
CA GLU A 287 -2.21 8.12 -15.10
C GLU A 287 -2.01 7.85 -13.59
N TYR A 288 -0.77 7.92 -13.12
CA TYR A 288 -0.48 7.76 -11.70
C TYR A 288 -1.08 8.90 -10.86
N LYS A 289 -0.88 10.16 -11.29
CA LYS A 289 -1.41 11.33 -10.57
C LYS A 289 -2.93 11.33 -10.50
N ASP A 290 -3.60 11.04 -11.62
CA ASP A 290 -5.05 10.90 -11.70
C ASP A 290 -5.56 9.76 -10.80
N TYR A 291 -4.85 8.61 -10.79
CA TYR A 291 -5.17 7.50 -9.91
C TYR A 291 -5.05 7.87 -8.43
N MET A 292 -3.95 8.55 -8.04
CA MET A 292 -3.74 9.01 -6.65
C MET A 292 -4.89 9.90 -6.17
N GLU A 293 -5.30 10.87 -6.98
CA GLU A 293 -6.41 11.77 -6.65
C GLU A 293 -7.75 11.02 -6.56
N LYS A 294 -8.08 10.20 -7.57
CA LYS A 294 -9.35 9.45 -7.63
C LYS A 294 -9.50 8.47 -6.47
N GLN A 295 -8.40 7.83 -6.07
CA GLN A 295 -8.40 6.85 -4.99
C GLN A 295 -8.09 7.43 -3.61
N ALA A 296 -7.93 8.75 -3.52
CA ALA A 296 -7.60 9.48 -2.29
C ALA A 296 -6.31 8.98 -1.60
N LEU A 297 -5.31 8.58 -2.38
CA LEU A 297 -4.03 8.11 -1.87
C LEU A 297 -3.12 9.30 -1.56
N LYS A 298 -2.36 9.22 -0.48
CA LYS A 298 -1.36 10.23 -0.10
C LYS A 298 -0.06 9.96 -0.87
N PRO A 299 0.40 10.91 -1.71
CA PRO A 299 1.60 10.69 -2.52
C PRO A 299 2.85 10.71 -1.66
N ILE A 300 3.71 9.71 -1.84
CA ILE A 300 5.03 9.62 -1.24
C ILE A 300 5.95 8.85 -2.20
N PHE A 301 7.26 9.13 -2.17
CA PHE A 301 8.24 8.33 -2.87
C PHE A 301 9.50 8.17 -2.02
N LEU A 302 9.64 7.00 -1.39
CA LEU A 302 10.80 6.66 -0.57
C LEU A 302 11.57 5.51 -1.19
N THR A 303 12.90 5.58 -1.17
CA THR A 303 13.82 4.56 -1.68
C THR A 303 15.05 4.44 -0.80
N GLY A 304 15.85 3.40 -0.99
CA GLY A 304 17.12 3.21 -0.28
C GLY A 304 16.97 3.29 1.25
N ASN A 305 17.91 3.96 1.92
CA ASN A 305 17.93 4.04 3.39
C ASN A 305 16.68 4.71 3.97
N ASN A 306 16.09 5.69 3.28
CA ASN A 306 14.86 6.35 3.74
C ASN A 306 13.68 5.38 3.74
N MET A 307 13.58 4.51 2.73
CA MET A 307 12.57 3.45 2.70
C MET A 307 12.81 2.44 3.82
N VAL A 308 14.05 1.97 4.01
CA VAL A 308 14.36 0.99 5.07
C VAL A 308 13.99 1.53 6.45
N LYS A 309 14.37 2.78 6.75
CA LYS A 309 13.99 3.43 8.00
C LYS A 309 12.47 3.51 8.18
N PHE A 310 11.76 3.92 7.13
CA PHE A 310 10.28 3.95 7.16
C PHE A 310 9.70 2.56 7.43
N LEU A 311 10.19 1.50 6.77
CA LEU A 311 9.73 0.13 6.97
C LEU A 311 9.97 -0.37 8.40
N GLU A 312 11.09 0.01 9.02
CA GLU A 312 11.41 -0.35 10.42
C GLU A 312 10.46 0.35 11.41
N GLU A 313 10.18 1.62 11.20
CA GLU A 313 9.23 2.39 12.02
C GLU A 313 7.80 1.86 11.86
N ASP A 314 7.38 1.54 10.64
CA ASP A 314 6.06 1.01 10.33
C ASP A 314 5.88 -0.44 10.84
N ASP A 315 6.92 -1.30 10.75
CA ASP A 315 6.94 -2.64 11.35
C ASP A 315 6.75 -2.57 12.88
N ALA A 316 7.49 -1.68 13.54
CA ALA A 316 7.37 -1.46 14.97
C ALA A 316 5.98 -0.95 15.37
N LEU A 317 5.41 0.00 14.61
CA LEU A 317 4.06 0.50 14.80
C LEU A 317 3.04 -0.64 14.67
N ASN A 318 3.06 -1.40 13.58
CA ASN A 318 2.12 -2.49 13.34
C ASN A 318 2.24 -3.59 14.41
N LYS A 319 3.45 -3.93 14.87
CA LYS A 319 3.68 -4.87 15.96
C LYS A 319 3.04 -4.39 17.26
N ASN A 320 3.19 -3.11 17.61
CA ASN A 320 2.57 -2.53 18.80
C ASN A 320 1.05 -2.57 18.70
N LEU A 321 0.49 -2.13 17.57
CA LEU A 321 -0.96 -2.15 17.32
C LEU A 321 -1.54 -3.56 17.42
N MET A 322 -0.88 -4.55 16.81
CA MET A 322 -1.29 -5.97 16.85
C MET A 322 -1.21 -6.54 18.28
N THR A 323 -0.18 -6.17 19.02
CA THR A 323 -0.02 -6.59 20.43
C THR A 323 -1.12 -5.99 21.31
N GLU A 324 -1.36 -4.69 21.19
CA GLU A 324 -2.42 -4.02 21.91
C GLU A 324 -3.82 -4.56 21.55
N ALA A 325 -4.04 -4.90 20.29
CA ALA A 325 -5.30 -5.51 19.85
C ALA A 325 -5.47 -6.97 20.32
N GLY A 326 -4.41 -7.62 20.83
CA GLY A 326 -4.43 -9.03 21.22
C GLY A 326 -4.40 -9.99 20.01
N PHE A 327 -3.83 -9.57 18.89
CA PHE A 327 -3.85 -10.31 17.62
C PHE A 327 -2.55 -11.04 17.30
N VAL A 328 -1.51 -10.87 18.10
CA VAL A 328 -0.26 -11.63 17.95
C VAL A 328 -0.51 -13.08 18.37
N ALA A 329 -0.12 -14.02 17.52
CA ALA A 329 -0.23 -15.46 17.81
C ALA A 329 0.73 -15.87 18.92
N ASN A 330 0.24 -16.60 19.92
CA ASN A 330 1.01 -17.19 21.02
C ASN A 330 1.98 -18.29 20.55
#